data_71ed65ec48428dd8648d4e436c5fa19a
#
_entry.id   71ed65ec48428dd8648d4e436c5fa19a
#
_cell.length_a   1.000
_cell.length_b   1.000
_cell.length_c   1.000
_cell.angle_alpha   90.00
_cell.angle_beta   90.00
_cell.angle_gamma   90.00
#
_symmetry.space_group_name_H-M   'P 1'
#
loop_
_entity.id
_entity.type
_entity.pdbx_description
1 polymer ?
#
loop_
_entity_poly.entity_id
_entity_poly.type
_entity_poly.pdbx_seq_one_letter_code
_entity_poly.pdbx_strand_id
1 'polypeptide(L)'
;MTSKVRRHLLEVLWVHKNRGSVAELAELASVAFSNAHVELKEMLRFQLVVSEQVGAKEVYSANLDHPGAKVLQALVAERFAPPASDDAQTVKRMLVTLGAPLRGVDPVDVPKNEEMSVLVRGVSLARRDPVVARCLPLCFWKLENRLDVKALEALTTSRPEEKHALGFFLQLTGELSGDRRLVGLAEPLHDRRMKTKRDFFLMPVRSTSRDFPLAAAWGFKMNTDLESFRVLFDKFR
;
A
#
# COMPACT_ATOMS: atom_id res chain seq x y z
N MET A 1 -4.01 -4.00 -23.00
CA MET A 1 -3.71 -3.38 -21.66
C MET A 1 -4.95 -3.47 -20.79
N THR A 2 -4.87 -4.05 -19.61
CA THR A 2 -6.01 -4.14 -18.68
C THR A 2 -6.28 -2.75 -18.09
N SER A 3 -7.55 -2.29 -18.09
CA SER A 3 -7.89 -0.99 -17.52
C SER A 3 -7.53 -0.93 -16.02
N LYS A 4 -7.18 0.26 -15.53
CA LYS A 4 -6.85 0.48 -14.11
C LYS A 4 -8.05 0.10 -13.22
N VAL A 5 -9.26 0.39 -13.69
CA VAL A 5 -10.52 0.07 -13.00
C VAL A 5 -10.68 -1.45 -12.86
N ARG A 6 -10.47 -2.20 -13.96
CA ARG A 6 -10.55 -3.67 -13.95
C ARG A 6 -9.59 -4.29 -12.97
N ARG A 7 -8.37 -3.76 -12.87
CA ARG A 7 -7.36 -4.27 -11.93
C ARG A 7 -7.80 -4.12 -10.47
N HIS A 8 -8.34 -2.95 -10.08
CA HIS A 8 -8.82 -2.73 -8.72
C HIS A 8 -10.05 -3.59 -8.40
N LEU A 9 -10.96 -3.78 -9.36
CA LEU A 9 -12.09 -4.69 -9.18
C LEU A 9 -11.65 -6.15 -9.05
N LEU A 10 -10.65 -6.59 -9.84
CA LEU A 10 -10.08 -7.93 -9.69
C LEU A 10 -9.43 -8.11 -8.31
N GLU A 11 -8.73 -7.11 -7.81
CA GLU A 11 -8.16 -7.14 -6.45
C GLU A 11 -9.26 -7.33 -5.40
N VAL A 12 -10.30 -6.51 -5.44
CA VAL A 12 -11.43 -6.55 -4.49
C VAL A 12 -12.15 -7.89 -4.52
N LEU A 13 -12.41 -8.42 -5.72
CA LEU A 13 -13.21 -9.65 -5.92
C LEU A 13 -12.39 -10.93 -5.71
N TRP A 14 -11.15 -10.98 -6.25
CA TRP A 14 -10.38 -12.23 -6.32
C TRP A 14 -9.35 -12.38 -5.20
N VAL A 15 -8.77 -11.28 -4.70
CA VAL A 15 -7.82 -11.31 -3.56
C VAL A 15 -8.57 -11.22 -2.25
N HIS A 16 -9.40 -10.18 -2.11
CA HIS A 16 -10.12 -9.91 -0.86
C HIS A 16 -11.41 -10.71 -0.74
N LYS A 17 -11.79 -11.48 -1.79
CA LYS A 17 -13.02 -12.30 -1.84
C LYS A 17 -14.28 -11.55 -1.45
N ASN A 18 -14.29 -10.24 -1.72
CA ASN A 18 -15.47 -9.44 -1.47
C ASN A 18 -16.55 -9.76 -2.50
N ARG A 19 -17.79 -9.64 -2.08
CA ARG A 19 -18.97 -9.65 -2.94
C ARG A 19 -19.80 -8.42 -2.63
N GLY A 20 -20.52 -7.89 -3.61
CA GLY A 20 -21.34 -6.71 -3.39
C GLY A 20 -22.00 -6.20 -4.66
N SER A 21 -22.88 -5.23 -4.49
CA SER A 21 -23.47 -4.47 -5.59
C SER A 21 -22.40 -3.63 -6.31
N VAL A 22 -22.74 -3.13 -7.50
CA VAL A 22 -21.84 -2.23 -8.26
C VAL A 22 -21.37 -1.06 -7.40
N ALA A 23 -22.26 -0.45 -6.59
CA ALA A 23 -21.93 0.69 -5.74
C ALA A 23 -20.92 0.32 -4.65
N GLU A 24 -21.16 -0.78 -3.95
CA GLU A 24 -20.28 -1.29 -2.89
C GLU A 24 -18.89 -1.66 -3.44
N LEU A 25 -18.85 -2.34 -4.59
CA LEU A 25 -17.58 -2.72 -5.23
C LEU A 25 -16.84 -1.51 -5.81
N ALA A 26 -17.55 -0.51 -6.33
CA ALA A 26 -16.96 0.75 -6.80
C ALA A 26 -16.30 1.52 -5.66
N GLU A 27 -16.96 1.57 -4.50
CA GLU A 27 -16.44 2.18 -3.28
C GLU A 27 -15.19 1.43 -2.79
N LEU A 28 -15.27 0.10 -2.65
CA LEU A 28 -14.14 -0.75 -2.23
C LEU A 28 -12.94 -0.64 -3.18
N ALA A 29 -13.19 -0.59 -4.49
CA ALA A 29 -12.16 -0.44 -5.50
C ALA A 29 -11.68 1.02 -5.68
N SER A 30 -12.29 1.98 -4.99
CA SER A 30 -12.02 3.42 -5.14
C SER A 30 -12.10 3.91 -6.59
N VAL A 31 -13.14 3.48 -7.31
CA VAL A 31 -13.40 3.84 -8.71
C VAL A 31 -14.78 4.47 -8.87
N ALA A 32 -14.99 5.21 -9.98
CA ALA A 32 -16.29 5.77 -10.26
C ALA A 32 -17.32 4.66 -10.56
N PHE A 33 -18.54 4.82 -10.06
CA PHE A 33 -19.64 3.87 -10.23
C PHE A 33 -19.87 3.48 -11.70
N SER A 34 -19.91 4.46 -12.61
CA SER A 34 -20.10 4.22 -14.05
C SER A 34 -19.02 3.32 -14.64
N ASN A 35 -17.76 3.56 -14.25
CA ASN A 35 -16.64 2.75 -14.71
C ASN A 35 -16.67 1.33 -14.11
N ALA A 36 -17.01 1.21 -12.83
CA ALA A 36 -17.18 -0.09 -12.18
C ALA A 36 -18.28 -0.90 -12.85
N HIS A 37 -19.44 -0.26 -13.15
CA HIS A 37 -20.56 -0.90 -13.81
C HIS A 37 -20.18 -1.47 -15.18
N VAL A 38 -19.51 -0.67 -16.01
CA VAL A 38 -19.07 -1.11 -17.36
C VAL A 38 -18.08 -2.29 -17.23
N GLU A 39 -17.10 -2.18 -16.36
CA GLU A 39 -16.08 -3.23 -16.21
C GLU A 39 -16.66 -4.52 -15.60
N LEU A 40 -17.60 -4.43 -14.65
CA LEU A 40 -18.25 -5.62 -14.07
C LEU A 40 -19.12 -6.33 -15.11
N LYS A 41 -19.83 -5.59 -15.98
CA LYS A 41 -20.57 -6.18 -17.12
C LYS A 41 -19.64 -6.91 -18.08
N GLU A 42 -18.48 -6.32 -18.42
CA GLU A 42 -17.48 -6.98 -19.26
C GLU A 42 -16.89 -8.22 -18.55
N MET A 43 -16.58 -8.12 -17.25
CA MET A 43 -16.08 -9.26 -16.48
C MET A 43 -17.12 -10.37 -16.41
N LEU A 44 -18.41 -10.06 -16.30
CA LEU A 44 -19.51 -11.02 -16.35
C LEU A 44 -19.59 -11.71 -17.73
N ARG A 45 -19.44 -10.93 -18.81
CA ARG A 45 -19.42 -11.47 -20.19
C ARG A 45 -18.28 -12.48 -20.40
N PHE A 46 -17.12 -12.24 -19.79
CA PHE A 46 -15.98 -13.16 -19.82
C PHE A 46 -16.03 -14.23 -18.73
N GLN A 47 -17.14 -14.33 -18.00
CA GLN A 47 -17.33 -15.28 -16.89
C GLN A 47 -16.26 -15.19 -15.79
N LEU A 48 -15.60 -14.06 -15.68
CA LEU A 48 -14.64 -13.79 -14.59
C LEU A 48 -15.35 -13.49 -13.26
N VAL A 49 -16.57 -13.02 -13.32
CA VAL A 49 -17.46 -12.83 -12.18
C VAL A 49 -18.80 -13.48 -12.46
N VAL A 50 -19.53 -13.76 -11.40
CA VAL A 50 -20.94 -14.16 -11.44
C VAL A 50 -21.77 -13.08 -10.78
N SER A 51 -23.05 -12.96 -11.20
CA SER A 51 -24.01 -12.10 -10.52
C SER A 51 -25.18 -12.91 -9.98
N GLU A 52 -25.65 -12.53 -8.82
CA GLU A 52 -26.80 -13.12 -8.14
C GLU A 52 -27.75 -12.02 -7.69
N GLN A 53 -29.05 -12.26 -7.86
CA GLN A 53 -30.06 -11.32 -7.37
C GLN A 53 -30.32 -11.57 -5.89
N VAL A 54 -29.98 -10.61 -5.05
CA VAL A 54 -30.24 -10.67 -3.61
C VAL A 54 -31.24 -9.58 -3.24
N GLY A 55 -32.49 -9.95 -3.11
CA GLY A 55 -33.59 -8.99 -2.96
C GLY A 55 -33.71 -8.06 -4.18
N ALA A 56 -33.63 -6.75 -3.96
CA ALA A 56 -33.69 -5.75 -5.02
C ALA A 56 -32.30 -5.41 -5.62
N LYS A 57 -31.22 -6.04 -5.13
CA LYS A 57 -29.83 -5.72 -5.55
C LYS A 57 -29.23 -6.86 -6.37
N GLU A 58 -28.55 -6.52 -7.45
CA GLU A 58 -27.66 -7.43 -8.17
C GLU A 58 -26.29 -7.40 -7.49
N VAL A 59 -25.83 -8.56 -7.02
CA VAL A 59 -24.57 -8.74 -6.26
C VAL A 59 -23.58 -9.52 -7.12
N TYR A 60 -22.39 -9.00 -7.26
CA TYR A 60 -21.31 -9.59 -8.04
C TYR A 60 -20.28 -10.26 -7.11
N SER A 61 -19.73 -11.40 -7.56
CA SER A 61 -18.65 -12.11 -6.88
C SER A 61 -17.71 -12.75 -7.90
N ALA A 62 -16.50 -13.14 -7.46
CA ALA A 62 -15.55 -13.87 -8.31
C ALA A 62 -16.14 -15.21 -8.74
N ASN A 63 -15.99 -15.57 -10.02
CA ASN A 63 -16.37 -16.88 -10.53
C ASN A 63 -15.27 -17.91 -10.25
N LEU A 64 -15.37 -18.62 -9.15
CA LEU A 64 -14.38 -19.63 -8.73
C LEU A 64 -14.42 -20.90 -9.59
N ASP A 65 -15.53 -21.13 -10.32
CA ASP A 65 -15.72 -22.29 -11.21
C ASP A 65 -15.18 -22.05 -12.63
N HIS A 66 -14.71 -20.84 -12.92
CA HIS A 66 -14.11 -20.53 -14.20
C HIS A 66 -12.87 -21.41 -14.45
N PRO A 67 -12.69 -22.02 -15.66
CA PRO A 67 -11.54 -22.89 -15.96
C PRO A 67 -10.18 -22.28 -15.68
N GLY A 68 -10.06 -20.95 -15.85
CA GLY A 68 -8.85 -20.17 -15.55
C GLY A 68 -8.80 -19.61 -14.12
N ALA A 69 -9.75 -19.95 -13.23
CA ALA A 69 -9.85 -19.36 -11.89
C ALA A 69 -8.57 -19.48 -11.08
N LYS A 70 -7.96 -20.66 -11.05
CA LYS A 70 -6.68 -20.90 -10.33
C LYS A 70 -5.54 -20.05 -10.88
N VAL A 71 -5.44 -19.94 -12.20
CA VAL A 71 -4.38 -19.15 -12.87
C VAL A 71 -4.62 -17.67 -12.63
N LEU A 72 -5.86 -17.21 -12.78
CA LEU A 72 -6.22 -15.81 -12.55
C LEU A 72 -6.00 -15.44 -11.06
N GLN A 73 -6.43 -16.30 -10.15
CA GLN A 73 -6.23 -16.10 -8.71
C GLN A 73 -4.73 -16.04 -8.36
N ALA A 74 -3.91 -16.92 -8.93
CA ALA A 74 -2.47 -16.90 -8.73
C ALA A 74 -1.84 -15.61 -9.28
N LEU A 75 -2.17 -15.21 -10.51
CA LEU A 75 -1.65 -13.99 -11.14
C LEU A 75 -2.07 -12.72 -10.38
N VAL A 76 -3.32 -12.66 -9.94
CA VAL A 76 -3.84 -11.52 -9.18
C VAL A 76 -3.24 -11.55 -7.76
N ALA A 77 -3.16 -12.72 -7.13
CA ALA A 77 -2.56 -12.89 -5.81
C ALA A 77 -1.06 -12.59 -5.83
N GLU A 78 -0.30 -13.05 -6.82
CA GLU A 78 1.14 -12.76 -6.95
C GLU A 78 1.40 -11.25 -7.05
N ARG A 79 0.55 -10.53 -7.78
CA ARG A 79 0.68 -9.08 -7.93
C ARG A 79 0.26 -8.30 -6.69
N PHE A 80 -0.72 -8.80 -5.94
CA PHE A 80 -1.29 -8.17 -4.73
C PHE A 80 -1.02 -8.99 -3.46
N ALA A 81 -0.35 -10.15 -3.60
CA ALA A 81 0.00 -10.96 -2.45
C ALA A 81 0.76 -10.12 -1.43
N PRO A 82 0.43 -10.26 -0.15
CA PRO A 82 1.39 -9.91 0.87
C PRO A 82 2.68 -10.69 0.53
N PRO A 83 3.86 -10.09 0.73
CA PRO A 83 5.06 -10.91 0.83
C PRO A 83 4.70 -12.10 1.72
N ALA A 84 5.07 -13.33 1.30
CA ALA A 84 4.77 -14.54 2.06
C ALA A 84 5.10 -14.29 3.54
N SER A 85 4.42 -14.94 4.46
CA SER A 85 4.63 -14.68 5.91
C SER A 85 6.11 -14.70 6.30
N ASP A 86 6.89 -15.58 5.67
CA ASP A 86 8.34 -15.66 5.83
C ASP A 86 9.06 -14.43 5.26
N ASP A 87 8.58 -13.86 4.13
CA ASP A 87 9.16 -12.62 3.57
C ASP A 87 8.83 -11.41 4.45
N ALA A 88 7.64 -11.30 5.01
CA ALA A 88 7.28 -10.23 5.93
C ALA A 88 8.13 -10.25 7.20
N GLN A 89 8.37 -11.43 7.78
CA GLN A 89 9.22 -11.57 8.96
C GLN A 89 10.69 -11.26 8.62
N THR A 90 11.16 -11.69 7.46
CA THR A 90 12.50 -11.37 6.96
C THR A 90 12.68 -9.87 6.78
N VAL A 91 11.69 -9.19 6.17
CA VAL A 91 11.71 -7.73 6.03
C VAL A 91 11.73 -7.05 7.39
N LYS A 92 10.93 -7.50 8.37
CA LYS A 92 10.96 -6.96 9.75
C LYS A 92 12.33 -7.10 10.38
N ARG A 93 12.99 -8.25 10.26
CA ARG A 93 14.35 -8.50 10.78
C ARG A 93 15.37 -7.55 10.15
N MET A 94 15.29 -7.36 8.83
CA MET A 94 16.13 -6.40 8.09
C MET A 94 15.87 -4.95 8.53
N LEU A 95 14.60 -4.57 8.74
CA LEU A 95 14.24 -3.22 9.23
C LEU A 95 14.76 -2.97 10.65
N VAL A 96 14.82 -3.99 11.51
CA VAL A 96 15.45 -3.86 12.83
C VAL A 96 16.93 -3.48 12.70
N THR A 97 17.66 -4.10 11.77
CA THR A 97 19.05 -3.72 11.46
C THR A 97 19.16 -2.27 10.96
N LEU A 98 18.17 -1.81 10.18
CA LEU A 98 18.11 -0.41 9.74
C LEU A 98 17.56 0.55 10.82
N GLY A 99 17.25 0.04 12.02
CA GLY A 99 16.90 0.84 13.18
C GLY A 99 15.44 0.88 13.55
N ALA A 100 14.58 0.02 12.98
CA ALA A 100 13.19 -0.10 13.43
C ALA A 100 13.12 -0.72 14.83
N PRO A 101 12.43 -0.10 15.80
CA PRO A 101 12.31 -0.63 17.16
C PRO A 101 11.20 -1.69 17.26
N LEU A 102 11.31 -2.78 16.50
CA LEU A 102 10.35 -3.88 16.50
C LEU A 102 10.67 -4.87 17.63
N ARG A 103 9.78 -4.98 18.60
CA ARG A 103 9.98 -5.88 19.75
C ARG A 103 9.85 -7.34 19.35
N GLY A 104 10.71 -8.20 19.90
CA GLY A 104 10.66 -9.64 19.65
C GLY A 104 11.06 -10.05 18.24
N VAL A 105 11.76 -9.16 17.53
CA VAL A 105 12.29 -9.42 16.19
C VAL A 105 13.81 -9.31 16.25
N ASP A 106 14.51 -10.42 16.02
CA ASP A 106 15.97 -10.42 15.99
C ASP A 106 16.50 -9.81 14.68
N PRO A 107 17.55 -8.98 14.72
CA PRO A 107 18.15 -8.41 13.54
C PRO A 107 18.79 -9.49 12.65
N VAL A 108 18.95 -9.18 11.37
CA VAL A 108 19.70 -9.99 10.40
C VAL A 108 20.60 -9.07 9.62
N ASP A 109 21.78 -9.56 9.24
CA ASP A 109 22.72 -8.74 8.47
C ASP A 109 22.09 -8.23 7.17
N VAL A 110 22.32 -6.95 6.88
CA VAL A 110 21.82 -6.28 5.66
C VAL A 110 23.04 -5.65 4.95
N PRO A 111 23.40 -6.18 3.78
CA PRO A 111 24.44 -5.59 2.96
C PRO A 111 24.10 -4.14 2.58
N LYS A 112 25.09 -3.24 2.57
CA LYS A 112 24.87 -1.82 2.27
C LYS A 112 24.17 -1.57 0.92
N ASN A 113 24.47 -2.39 -0.07
CA ASN A 113 23.81 -2.30 -1.40
C ASN A 113 22.35 -2.75 -1.41
N GLU A 114 21.87 -3.40 -0.34
CA GLU A 114 20.47 -3.82 -0.22
C GLU A 114 19.62 -2.88 0.64
N GLU A 115 20.23 -1.93 1.37
CA GLU A 115 19.51 -1.01 2.28
C GLU A 115 18.33 -0.31 1.59
N MET A 116 18.51 0.18 0.35
CA MET A 116 17.43 0.84 -0.40
C MET A 116 16.30 -0.13 -0.76
N SER A 117 16.64 -1.35 -1.14
CA SER A 117 15.66 -2.40 -1.43
C SER A 117 14.86 -2.77 -0.17
N VAL A 118 15.52 -2.86 0.99
CA VAL A 118 14.87 -3.13 2.28
C VAL A 118 13.91 -2.00 2.65
N LEU A 119 14.28 -0.73 2.45
CA LEU A 119 13.37 0.41 2.67
C LEU A 119 12.13 0.33 1.79
N VAL A 120 12.27 0.04 0.49
CA VAL A 120 11.13 -0.11 -0.44
C VAL A 120 10.23 -1.28 -0.02
N ARG A 121 10.81 -2.43 0.36
CA ARG A 121 10.05 -3.58 0.89
C ARG A 121 9.37 -3.21 2.22
N GLY A 122 10.03 -2.43 3.05
CA GLY A 122 9.47 -1.88 4.29
C GLY A 122 8.25 -0.98 4.02
N VAL A 123 8.30 -0.11 3.01
CA VAL A 123 7.16 0.73 2.58
C VAL A 123 5.99 -0.13 2.11
N SER A 124 6.25 -1.16 1.31
CA SER A 124 5.21 -2.12 0.87
C SER A 124 4.57 -2.84 2.05
N LEU A 125 5.40 -3.28 3.02
CA LEU A 125 4.92 -3.95 4.23
C LEU A 125 4.13 -2.99 5.15
N ALA A 126 4.56 -1.73 5.27
CA ALA A 126 3.90 -0.70 6.07
C ALA A 126 2.44 -0.46 5.69
N ARG A 127 2.10 -0.66 4.42
CA ARG A 127 0.71 -0.55 3.95
C ARG A 127 -0.21 -1.66 4.50
N ARG A 128 0.36 -2.68 5.13
CA ARG A 128 -0.36 -3.83 5.72
C ARG A 128 -0.10 -3.99 7.21
N ASP A 129 0.99 -3.41 7.70
CA ASP A 129 1.38 -3.50 9.10
C ASP A 129 1.55 -2.10 9.70
N PRO A 130 0.59 -1.64 10.50
CA PRO A 130 0.64 -0.32 11.15
C PRO A 130 1.83 -0.15 12.11
N VAL A 131 2.37 -1.25 12.65
CA VAL A 131 3.55 -1.18 13.53
C VAL A 131 4.78 -0.85 12.69
N VAL A 132 4.96 -1.53 11.56
CA VAL A 132 6.03 -1.23 10.60
C VAL A 132 5.91 0.20 10.09
N ALA A 133 4.69 0.64 9.73
CA ALA A 133 4.47 2.01 9.25
C ALA A 133 5.00 3.05 10.25
N ARG A 134 4.74 2.87 11.55
CA ARG A 134 5.22 3.81 12.59
C ARG A 134 6.73 3.78 12.79
N CYS A 135 7.38 2.67 12.51
CA CYS A 135 8.83 2.51 12.67
C CYS A 135 9.64 3.03 11.48
N LEU A 136 9.06 3.07 10.28
CA LEU A 136 9.77 3.43 9.05
C LEU A 136 10.48 4.80 9.09
N PRO A 137 9.90 5.88 9.66
CA PRO A 137 10.61 7.16 9.74
C PRO A 137 11.97 7.06 10.45
N LEU A 138 12.10 6.17 11.44
CA LEU A 138 13.40 5.93 12.11
C LEU A 138 14.42 5.29 11.18
N CYS A 139 14.00 4.35 10.32
CA CYS A 139 14.90 3.73 9.34
C CYS A 139 15.39 4.76 8.32
N PHE A 140 14.50 5.60 7.80
CA PHE A 140 14.88 6.67 6.88
C PHE A 140 15.81 7.68 7.53
N TRP A 141 15.54 8.08 8.77
CA TRP A 141 16.39 9.00 9.51
C TRP A 141 17.80 8.43 9.77
N LYS A 142 17.91 7.18 10.22
CA LYS A 142 19.21 6.53 10.46
C LYS A 142 20.04 6.35 9.18
N LEU A 143 19.38 6.28 8.03
CA LEU A 143 20.02 6.18 6.73
C LEU A 143 20.15 7.53 6.01
N GLU A 144 19.77 8.66 6.61
CA GLU A 144 19.65 9.97 5.95
C GLU A 144 20.86 10.39 5.10
N ASN A 145 22.08 10.07 5.56
CA ASN A 145 23.32 10.38 4.85
C ASN A 145 23.68 9.37 3.76
N ARG A 146 22.95 8.26 3.64
CA ARG A 146 23.18 7.18 2.68
C ARG A 146 22.02 6.95 1.73
N LEU A 147 20.96 7.77 1.83
CA LEU A 147 19.79 7.65 0.97
C LEU A 147 20.13 7.96 -0.47
N ASP A 148 19.96 6.98 -1.33
CA ASP A 148 20.03 7.15 -2.78
C ASP A 148 18.60 7.19 -3.36
N VAL A 149 18.11 8.41 -3.58
CA VAL A 149 16.75 8.63 -4.10
C VAL A 149 16.58 8.09 -5.51
N LYS A 150 17.64 8.12 -6.34
CA LYS A 150 17.57 7.56 -7.70
C LYS A 150 17.40 6.04 -7.65
N ALA A 151 18.12 5.36 -6.75
CA ALA A 151 17.94 3.93 -6.52
C ALA A 151 16.53 3.61 -6.00
N LEU A 152 16.03 4.39 -5.04
CA LEU A 152 14.66 4.24 -4.52
C LEU A 152 13.60 4.46 -5.60
N GLU A 153 13.78 5.46 -6.45
CA GLU A 153 12.89 5.73 -7.58
C GLU A 153 12.91 4.58 -8.61
N ALA A 154 14.09 4.10 -8.97
CA ALA A 154 14.24 2.96 -9.89
C ALA A 154 13.54 1.69 -9.37
N LEU A 155 13.69 1.39 -8.08
CA LEU A 155 13.04 0.23 -7.42
C LEU A 155 11.51 0.34 -7.36
N THR A 156 10.95 1.56 -7.45
CA THR A 156 9.51 1.81 -7.37
C THR A 156 8.87 2.17 -8.70
N THR A 157 9.63 2.25 -9.79
CA THR A 157 9.15 2.71 -11.13
C THR A 157 7.94 1.91 -11.64
N SER A 158 7.91 0.58 -11.42
CA SER A 158 6.79 -0.27 -11.81
C SER A 158 5.60 -0.22 -10.85
N ARG A 159 5.73 0.47 -9.72
CA ARG A 159 4.77 0.49 -8.62
C ARG A 159 4.48 1.91 -8.16
N PRO A 160 3.70 2.69 -8.93
CA PRO A 160 3.48 4.12 -8.67
C PRO A 160 2.88 4.41 -7.27
N GLU A 161 2.11 3.48 -6.71
CA GLU A 161 1.56 3.64 -5.35
C GLU A 161 2.62 3.49 -4.26
N GLU A 162 3.61 2.59 -4.46
CA GLU A 162 4.74 2.45 -3.55
C GLU A 162 5.69 3.63 -3.67
N LYS A 163 5.93 4.13 -4.89
CA LYS A 163 6.69 5.37 -5.12
C LYS A 163 6.07 6.53 -4.33
N HIS A 164 4.75 6.66 -4.38
CA HIS A 164 4.02 7.71 -3.68
C HIS A 164 4.09 7.55 -2.15
N ALA A 165 3.91 6.32 -1.65
CA ALA A 165 4.07 6.02 -0.22
C ALA A 165 5.51 6.25 0.27
N LEU A 166 6.50 5.95 -0.56
CA LEU A 166 7.91 6.23 -0.28
C LEU A 166 8.15 7.74 -0.08
N GLY A 167 7.63 8.58 -1.01
CA GLY A 167 7.70 10.04 -0.88
C GLY A 167 7.02 10.55 0.38
N PHE A 168 5.86 10.01 0.72
CA PHE A 168 5.18 10.32 1.98
C PHE A 168 6.08 10.04 3.20
N PHE A 169 6.74 8.87 3.28
CA PHE A 169 7.62 8.57 4.41
C PHE A 169 8.87 9.43 4.46
N LEU A 170 9.45 9.78 3.31
CA LEU A 170 10.58 10.71 3.27
C LEU A 170 10.20 12.08 3.81
N GLN A 171 9.09 12.65 3.35
CA GLN A 171 8.60 13.93 3.86
C GLN A 171 8.23 13.85 5.35
N LEU A 172 7.52 12.81 5.76
CA LEU A 172 7.19 12.58 7.17
C LEU A 172 8.45 12.53 8.05
N THR A 173 9.47 11.83 7.59
CA THR A 173 10.75 11.76 8.32
C THR A 173 11.40 13.14 8.40
N GLY A 174 11.40 13.89 7.32
CA GLY A 174 11.90 15.28 7.29
C GLY A 174 11.17 16.19 8.26
N GLU A 175 9.84 16.09 8.35
CA GLU A 175 9.04 16.87 9.31
C GLU A 175 9.29 16.45 10.78
N LEU A 176 9.47 15.16 11.04
CA LEU A 176 9.75 14.64 12.39
C LEU A 176 11.17 14.98 12.84
N SER A 177 12.15 14.90 11.95
CA SER A 177 13.57 15.15 12.27
C SER A 177 13.96 16.64 12.19
N GLY A 178 13.18 17.46 11.47
CA GLY A 178 13.54 18.82 11.11
C GLY A 178 14.51 18.90 9.91
N ASP A 179 14.78 17.79 9.22
CA ASP A 179 15.70 17.78 8.08
C ASP A 179 14.99 18.16 6.77
N ARG A 180 15.20 19.39 6.32
CA ARG A 180 14.65 19.91 5.06
C ARG A 180 15.15 19.19 3.82
N ARG A 181 16.32 18.50 3.87
CA ARG A 181 16.82 17.74 2.73
C ARG A 181 15.89 16.58 2.42
N LEU A 182 15.41 15.87 3.44
CA LEU A 182 14.49 14.75 3.26
C LEU A 182 13.16 15.21 2.65
N VAL A 183 12.68 16.40 3.03
CA VAL A 183 11.49 17.00 2.42
C VAL A 183 11.71 17.28 0.93
N GLY A 184 12.88 17.84 0.55
CA GLY A 184 13.25 18.08 -0.84
C GLY A 184 13.41 16.80 -1.67
N LEU A 185 13.92 15.73 -1.04
CA LEU A 185 14.05 14.42 -1.68
C LEU A 185 12.70 13.72 -1.94
N ALA A 186 11.66 14.09 -1.21
CA ALA A 186 10.32 13.54 -1.39
C ALA A 186 9.59 14.10 -2.62
N GLU A 187 9.86 15.35 -3.00
CA GLU A 187 9.11 16.07 -4.03
C GLU A 187 9.08 15.36 -5.40
N PRO A 188 10.17 14.80 -5.94
CA PRO A 188 10.17 14.08 -7.23
C PRO A 188 9.33 12.78 -7.19
N LEU A 189 9.02 12.27 -6.01
CA LEU A 189 8.23 11.06 -5.81
C LEU A 189 6.73 11.36 -5.76
N HIS A 190 6.33 12.63 -5.70
CA HIS A 190 4.95 13.04 -5.62
C HIS A 190 4.27 13.00 -7.00
N ASP A 191 3.33 12.07 -7.20
CA ASP A 191 2.51 12.04 -8.41
C ASP A 191 1.31 12.98 -8.25
N ARG A 192 1.42 14.19 -8.79
CA ARG A 192 0.37 15.22 -8.78
C ARG A 192 -0.92 14.80 -9.52
N ARG A 193 -0.90 13.68 -10.24
CA ARG A 193 -2.07 13.13 -10.93
C ARG A 193 -2.97 12.31 -10.00
N MET A 194 -2.50 11.94 -8.82
CA MET A 194 -3.29 11.24 -7.80
C MET A 194 -4.24 12.22 -7.09
N LYS A 195 -5.41 12.46 -7.70
CA LYS A 195 -6.42 13.38 -7.18
C LYS A 195 -7.36 12.76 -6.13
N THR A 196 -7.42 11.43 -6.03
CA THR A 196 -8.36 10.73 -5.14
C THR A 196 -7.65 10.27 -3.87
N LYS A 197 -8.21 10.64 -2.72
CA LYS A 197 -7.75 10.13 -1.42
C LYS A 197 -7.99 8.62 -1.34
N ARG A 198 -6.96 7.85 -1.01
CA ARG A 198 -7.00 6.40 -0.87
C ARG A 198 -6.61 6.00 0.54
N ASP A 199 -7.14 4.88 1.01
CA ASP A 199 -6.68 4.32 2.26
C ASP A 199 -5.20 3.93 2.15
N PHE A 200 -4.41 4.42 3.11
CA PHE A 200 -3.00 4.05 3.18
C PHE A 200 -2.85 2.56 3.47
N PHE A 201 -3.61 2.06 4.43
CA PHE A 201 -3.59 0.64 4.77
C PHE A 201 -4.48 -0.16 3.84
N LEU A 202 -3.93 -1.26 3.30
CA LEU A 202 -4.61 -2.16 2.38
C LEU A 202 -5.62 -3.09 3.08
N MET A 203 -5.56 -3.18 4.41
CA MET A 203 -6.53 -3.93 5.21
C MET A 203 -7.67 -3.00 5.62
N PRO A 204 -8.94 -3.45 5.54
CA PRO A 204 -10.06 -2.64 5.98
C PRO A 204 -9.94 -2.38 7.48
N VAL A 205 -9.53 -1.19 7.84
CA VAL A 205 -9.50 -0.76 9.23
C VAL A 205 -10.83 -0.09 9.53
N ARG A 206 -11.62 -0.67 10.43
CA ARG A 206 -12.87 -0.08 10.94
C ARG A 206 -12.60 1.12 11.84
N SER A 207 -11.85 2.09 11.39
CA SER A 207 -11.62 3.29 12.17
C SER A 207 -11.87 4.54 11.36
N THR A 208 -12.41 5.53 12.02
CA THR A 208 -12.56 6.89 11.50
C THR A 208 -11.19 7.41 11.06
N SER A 209 -11.11 7.91 9.83
CA SER A 209 -9.94 8.64 9.35
C SER A 209 -9.63 9.78 10.34
N ARG A 210 -8.41 9.84 10.85
CA ARG A 210 -7.93 10.98 11.65
C ARG A 210 -7.45 12.09 10.74
N ASP A 211 -7.52 13.30 11.24
CA ASP A 211 -6.96 14.45 10.52
C ASP A 211 -5.43 14.35 10.53
N PHE A 212 -4.89 14.08 9.36
CA PHE A 212 -3.45 14.00 9.13
C PHE A 212 -3.13 14.79 7.83
N PRO A 213 -2.91 16.11 7.94
CA PRO A 213 -2.75 16.99 6.77
C PRO A 213 -1.67 16.52 5.81
N LEU A 214 -0.52 16.06 6.32
CA LEU A 214 0.55 15.52 5.49
C LEU A 214 0.08 14.31 4.68
N ALA A 215 -0.55 13.32 5.33
CA ALA A 215 -1.07 12.15 4.62
C ALA A 215 -2.11 12.55 3.56
N ALA A 216 -2.97 13.52 3.91
CA ALA A 216 -3.98 14.06 2.99
C ALA A 216 -3.34 14.77 1.78
N ALA A 217 -2.24 15.50 1.96
CA ALA A 217 -1.48 16.12 0.88
C ALA A 217 -0.90 15.08 -0.08
N TRP A 218 -0.50 13.92 0.44
CA TRP A 218 -0.07 12.75 -0.35
C TRP A 218 -1.23 11.88 -0.86
N GLY A 219 -2.49 12.33 -0.73
CA GLY A 219 -3.65 11.58 -1.21
C GLY A 219 -3.97 10.34 -0.38
N PHE A 220 -3.48 10.23 0.85
CA PHE A 220 -3.76 9.12 1.75
C PHE A 220 -4.80 9.47 2.81
N LYS A 221 -5.67 8.51 3.12
CA LYS A 221 -6.47 8.46 4.33
C LYS A 221 -5.79 7.53 5.32
N MET A 222 -5.53 7.98 6.52
CA MET A 222 -4.92 7.17 7.58
C MET A 222 -5.77 7.20 8.84
N ASN A 223 -5.78 6.10 9.56
CA ASN A 223 -6.41 5.98 10.87
C ASN A 223 -5.45 6.32 12.02
N THR A 224 -4.28 6.83 11.69
CA THR A 224 -3.26 7.30 12.63
C THR A 224 -2.95 8.77 12.34
N ASP A 225 -2.44 9.48 13.31
CA ASP A 225 -2.10 10.90 13.26
C ASP A 225 -0.58 11.12 13.36
N LEU A 226 -0.15 12.35 13.12
CA LEU A 226 1.25 12.75 13.21
C LEU A 226 1.83 12.51 14.62
N GLU A 227 1.03 12.71 15.66
CA GLU A 227 1.47 12.55 17.04
C GLU A 227 1.86 11.09 17.34
N SER A 228 1.11 10.13 16.80
CA SER A 228 1.44 8.70 16.92
C SER A 228 2.81 8.34 16.32
N PHE A 229 3.22 9.04 15.25
CA PHE A 229 4.55 8.89 14.68
C PHE A 229 5.61 9.61 15.52
N ARG A 230 5.31 10.84 15.99
CA ARG A 230 6.22 11.67 16.77
C ARG A 230 6.63 11.00 18.08
N VAL A 231 5.67 10.52 18.86
CA VAL A 231 5.93 9.83 20.13
C VAL A 231 6.90 8.66 19.94
N LEU A 232 6.75 7.87 18.89
CA LEU A 232 7.66 6.77 18.63
C LEU A 232 9.02 7.28 18.14
N PHE A 233 9.02 8.24 17.24
CA PHE A 233 10.24 8.81 16.67
C PHE A 233 11.11 9.46 17.75
N ASP A 234 10.55 10.30 18.61
CA ASP A 234 11.29 11.00 19.69
C ASP A 234 11.80 10.04 20.76
N LYS A 235 11.14 8.89 20.94
CA LYS A 235 11.58 7.86 21.89
C LYS A 235 12.82 7.10 21.44
N PHE A 236 13.03 6.92 20.14
CA PHE A 236 14.08 6.05 19.58
C PHE A 236 15.06 6.76 18.65
N ARG A 237 14.89 8.06 18.47
CA ARG A 237 15.78 8.96 17.74
C ARG A 237 17.17 9.08 18.36
#